data_f69a6779950761ff779be14cededc6ab
#
_entry.id   f69a6779950761ff779be14cededc6ab
#
_cell.length_a   1.000
_cell.length_b   1.000
_cell.length_c   1.000
_cell.angle_alpha   90.00
_cell.angle_beta   90.00
_cell.angle_gamma   90.00
#
_symmetry.space_group_name_H-M   'P 1'
#
loop_
_entity.id
_entity.type
_entity.pdbx_description
1 polymer ?
#
loop_
_entity_poly.entity_id
_entity_poly.type
_entity_poly.pdbx_seq_one_letter_code
_entity_poly.pdbx_strand_id
1 'polypeptide(L)'
;MFQKALPALLRSDKVLKRAADANVEQSDFDTSLKDAADTIDKIRNAGPGVGQSELSDRIGDLLLSIVNASRIAGVNSEESLNYATKKFINRFELQEQMASVKDAE
;
A
#
# COMPACT_ATOMS: atom_id res chain seq x y z
N MET A 1 18.54 -4.67 13.81
CA MET A 1 18.11 -5.75 12.91
C MET A 1 17.44 -5.23 11.65
N PHE A 2 16.39 -4.42 11.75
CA PHE A 2 15.73 -3.82 10.60
C PHE A 2 16.13 -2.36 10.45
N GLN A 3 16.49 -1.96 9.24
CA GLN A 3 16.97 -0.61 8.97
C GLN A 3 15.80 0.36 8.90
N LYS A 4 15.78 1.34 9.79
CA LYS A 4 14.73 2.36 9.82
C LYS A 4 14.82 3.33 8.66
N ALA A 5 15.99 3.44 8.02
CA ALA A 5 16.21 4.36 6.90
C ALA A 5 15.58 3.87 5.59
N LEU A 6 15.12 2.62 5.52
CA LEU A 6 14.46 2.10 4.32
C LEU A 6 13.06 2.70 4.18
N PRO A 7 12.62 2.95 2.92
CA PRO A 7 11.22 3.32 2.69
C PRO A 7 10.27 2.30 3.31
N ALA A 8 9.12 2.77 3.77
CA ALA A 8 8.23 1.95 4.59
C ALA A 8 7.77 0.66 3.91
N LEU A 9 7.42 0.72 2.62
CA LEU A 9 6.98 -0.48 1.91
C LEU A 9 8.12 -1.49 1.74
N LEU A 10 9.31 -1.01 1.43
CA LEU A 10 10.49 -1.88 1.30
C LEU A 10 10.86 -2.50 2.65
N ARG A 11 10.82 -1.71 3.71
CA ARG A 11 11.06 -2.21 5.07
C ARG A 11 10.06 -3.29 5.44
N SER A 12 8.77 -3.06 5.18
CA SER A 12 7.71 -4.03 5.45
C SER A 12 7.93 -5.33 4.70
N ASP A 13 8.31 -5.24 3.42
CA ASP A 13 8.61 -6.41 2.60
C ASP A 13 9.73 -7.24 3.24
N LYS A 14 10.81 -6.61 3.66
CA LYS A 14 11.95 -7.29 4.27
C LYS A 14 11.58 -7.93 5.61
N VAL A 15 10.79 -7.25 6.43
CA VAL A 15 10.32 -7.79 7.72
C VAL A 15 9.44 -9.02 7.49
N LEU A 16 8.51 -8.94 6.54
CA LEU A 16 7.62 -10.06 6.22
C LEU A 16 8.38 -11.25 5.63
N LYS A 17 9.36 -10.97 4.78
CA LYS A 17 10.20 -12.04 4.23
C LYS A 17 10.95 -12.76 5.35
N ARG A 18 11.52 -12.01 6.28
CA ARG A 18 12.22 -12.60 7.41
C ARG A 18 11.28 -13.44 8.28
N ALA A 19 10.06 -12.95 8.51
CA ALA A 19 9.05 -13.69 9.26
C ALA A 19 8.66 -14.99 8.54
N ALA A 20 8.54 -14.95 7.22
CA ALA A 20 8.24 -16.14 6.41
C ALA A 20 9.39 -17.16 6.49
N ASP A 21 10.64 -16.70 6.38
CA ASP A 21 11.82 -17.57 6.47
C ASP A 21 11.93 -18.24 7.84
N ALA A 22 11.42 -17.58 8.89
CA ALA A 22 11.39 -18.11 10.26
C ALA A 22 10.10 -18.90 10.56
N ASN A 23 9.25 -19.13 9.56
CA ASN A 23 7.96 -19.81 9.69
C ASN A 23 6.97 -19.12 10.64
N VAL A 24 7.13 -17.83 10.87
CA VAL A 24 6.22 -17.00 11.67
C VAL A 24 5.08 -16.48 10.79
N GLU A 25 5.39 -16.16 9.53
CA GLU A 25 4.40 -15.73 8.54
C GLU A 25 4.20 -16.85 7.53
N GLN A 26 2.97 -17.38 7.44
CA GLN A 26 2.67 -18.53 6.59
C GLN A 26 1.47 -18.30 5.68
N SER A 27 1.03 -17.06 5.53
CA SER A 27 -0.10 -16.74 4.64
C SER A 27 0.26 -17.00 3.19
N ASP A 28 -0.73 -17.45 2.41
CA ASP A 28 -0.59 -17.50 0.95
C ASP A 28 -1.14 -16.23 0.32
N PHE A 29 -1.03 -16.14 -1.01
CA PHE A 29 -1.46 -14.95 -1.76
C PHE A 29 -2.94 -14.67 -1.55
N ASP A 30 -3.78 -15.68 -1.69
CA ASP A 30 -5.23 -15.53 -1.56
C ASP A 30 -5.63 -15.08 -0.16
N THR A 31 -5.04 -15.68 0.87
CA THR A 31 -5.31 -15.31 2.26
C THR A 31 -4.92 -13.86 2.54
N SER A 32 -3.77 -13.43 2.03
CA SER A 32 -3.32 -12.05 2.20
C SER A 32 -4.27 -11.06 1.54
N LEU A 33 -4.81 -11.40 0.36
CA LEU A 33 -5.81 -10.56 -0.32
C LEU A 33 -7.13 -10.56 0.42
N LYS A 34 -7.54 -11.68 0.99
CA LYS A 34 -8.76 -11.76 1.82
C LYS A 34 -8.62 -10.88 3.07
N ASP A 35 -7.46 -10.92 3.71
CA ASP A 35 -7.20 -10.07 4.87
C ASP A 35 -7.31 -8.59 4.50
N ALA A 36 -6.79 -8.21 3.34
CA ALA A 36 -6.92 -6.84 2.83
C ALA A 36 -8.39 -6.48 2.59
N ALA A 37 -9.14 -7.37 1.95
CA ALA A 37 -10.57 -7.15 1.68
C ALA A 37 -11.37 -7.02 2.96
N ASP A 38 -11.11 -7.87 3.96
CA ASP A 38 -11.78 -7.80 5.26
C ASP A 38 -11.47 -6.48 5.97
N THR A 39 -10.24 -6.01 5.88
CA THR A 39 -9.84 -4.74 6.47
C THR A 39 -10.55 -3.58 5.79
N ILE A 40 -10.68 -3.61 4.46
CA ILE A 40 -11.43 -2.62 3.69
C ILE A 40 -12.88 -2.58 4.18
N ASP A 41 -13.50 -3.73 4.34
CA ASP A 41 -14.88 -3.81 4.82
C ASP A 41 -15.02 -3.22 6.22
N LYS A 42 -14.08 -3.50 7.11
CA LYS A 42 -14.08 -2.91 8.46
C LYS A 42 -13.99 -1.39 8.41
N ILE A 43 -13.16 -0.85 7.53
CA ILE A 43 -13.00 0.59 7.36
C ILE A 43 -14.33 1.20 6.86
N ARG A 44 -14.94 0.59 5.85
CA ARG A 44 -16.21 1.07 5.29
C ARG A 44 -17.34 1.01 6.31
N ASN A 45 -17.43 -0.09 7.05
CA ASN A 45 -18.53 -0.32 8.00
C ASN A 45 -18.41 0.53 9.26
N ALA A 46 -17.18 0.97 9.62
CA ALA A 46 -16.99 1.85 10.77
C ALA A 46 -17.59 3.23 10.55
N GLY A 47 -17.69 3.67 9.29
CA GLY A 47 -18.32 4.93 8.94
C GLY A 47 -17.53 6.17 9.33
N PRO A 48 -18.11 7.36 9.12
CA PRO A 48 -17.40 8.63 9.32
C PRO A 48 -17.14 8.99 10.78
N GLY A 49 -17.76 8.29 11.73
CA GLY A 49 -17.58 8.55 13.15
C GLY A 49 -16.37 7.88 13.79
N VAL A 50 -15.59 7.09 13.04
CA VAL A 50 -14.43 6.40 13.58
C VAL A 50 -13.31 7.39 13.89
N GLY A 51 -12.60 7.19 15.02
CA GLY A 51 -11.48 8.05 15.39
C GLY A 51 -10.30 7.88 14.46
N GLN A 52 -9.49 8.92 14.32
CA GLN A 52 -8.32 8.90 13.44
C GLN A 52 -7.29 7.85 13.82
N SER A 53 -7.09 7.62 15.12
CA SER A 53 -6.15 6.60 15.60
C SER A 53 -6.56 5.21 15.15
N GLU A 54 -7.83 4.87 15.29
CA GLU A 54 -8.35 3.57 14.85
C GLU A 54 -8.28 3.43 13.34
N LEU A 55 -8.63 4.48 12.60
CA LEU A 55 -8.54 4.48 11.14
C LEU A 55 -7.10 4.29 10.68
N SER A 56 -6.17 4.97 11.32
CA SER A 56 -4.75 4.84 11.01
C SER A 56 -4.25 3.39 11.21
N ASP A 57 -4.65 2.76 12.31
CA ASP A 57 -4.28 1.37 12.57
C ASP A 57 -4.80 0.45 11.47
N ARG A 58 -6.04 0.63 11.05
CA ARG A 58 -6.66 -0.20 10.01
C ARG A 58 -6.02 0.02 8.64
N ILE A 59 -5.68 1.26 8.32
CA ILE A 59 -4.99 1.56 7.07
C ILE A 59 -3.60 0.92 7.06
N GLY A 60 -2.88 1.00 8.18
CA GLY A 60 -1.59 0.33 8.32
C GLY A 60 -1.69 -1.18 8.10
N ASP A 61 -2.67 -1.83 8.72
CA ASP A 61 -2.92 -3.26 8.54
C ASP A 61 -3.25 -3.60 7.08
N LEU A 62 -4.07 -2.77 6.44
CA LEU A 62 -4.40 -2.94 5.03
C LEU A 62 -3.16 -2.89 4.15
N LEU A 63 -2.33 -1.86 4.35
CA LEU A 63 -1.10 -1.71 3.58
C LEU A 63 -0.17 -2.90 3.80
N LEU A 64 -0.05 -3.38 5.03
CA LEU A 64 0.79 -4.53 5.35
C LEU A 64 0.31 -5.80 4.65
N SER A 65 -1.01 -6.03 4.61
CA SER A 65 -1.59 -7.17 3.89
C SER A 65 -1.28 -7.10 2.39
N ILE A 66 -1.36 -5.91 1.80
CA ILE A 66 -1.03 -5.71 0.38
C ILE A 66 0.45 -5.98 0.13
N VAL A 67 1.32 -5.48 1.00
CA VAL A 67 2.78 -5.74 0.87
C VAL A 67 3.05 -7.25 0.96
N ASN A 68 2.38 -7.94 1.86
CA ASN A 68 2.57 -9.39 2.00
C ASN A 68 2.11 -10.15 0.75
N ALA A 69 0.96 -9.80 0.19
CA ALA A 69 0.47 -10.39 -1.06
C ALA A 69 1.47 -10.14 -2.20
N SER A 70 2.00 -8.91 -2.29
CA SER A 70 3.00 -8.55 -3.30
C SER A 70 4.26 -9.40 -3.15
N ARG A 71 4.76 -9.54 -1.92
CA ARG A 71 5.93 -10.36 -1.62
C ARG A 71 5.74 -11.79 -2.10
N ILE A 72 4.60 -12.39 -1.77
CA ILE A 72 4.30 -13.77 -2.14
C ILE A 72 4.25 -13.92 -3.67
N ALA A 73 3.70 -12.93 -4.37
CA ALA A 73 3.60 -12.93 -5.82
C ALA A 73 4.92 -12.56 -6.54
N GLY A 74 5.96 -12.25 -5.78
CA GLY A 74 7.23 -11.84 -6.37
C GLY A 74 7.26 -10.42 -6.91
N VAL A 75 6.34 -9.57 -6.45
CA VAL A 75 6.23 -8.18 -6.87
C VAL A 75 6.82 -7.28 -5.79
N ASN A 76 7.68 -6.35 -6.18
CA ASN A 76 8.25 -5.36 -5.27
C ASN A 76 7.25 -4.21 -5.10
N SER A 77 6.64 -4.12 -3.92
CA SER A 77 5.59 -3.13 -3.65
C SER A 77 6.11 -1.69 -3.71
N GLU A 78 7.35 -1.45 -3.31
CA GLU A 78 7.96 -0.12 -3.39
C GLU A 78 8.10 0.35 -4.84
N GLU A 79 8.61 -0.53 -5.71
CA GLU A 79 8.73 -0.22 -7.14
C GLU A 79 7.37 -0.05 -7.79
N SER A 80 6.40 -0.89 -7.43
CA SER A 80 5.03 -0.81 -7.96
C SER A 80 4.39 0.53 -7.61
N LEU A 81 4.55 0.97 -6.36
CA LEU A 81 4.00 2.25 -5.93
C LEU A 81 4.71 3.42 -6.62
N ASN A 82 6.04 3.36 -6.74
CA ASN A 82 6.79 4.39 -7.44
C ASN A 82 6.33 4.50 -8.90
N TYR A 83 6.11 3.38 -9.56
CA TYR A 83 5.62 3.38 -10.94
C TYR A 83 4.21 3.99 -11.04
N ALA A 84 3.31 3.58 -10.15
CA ALA A 84 1.95 4.13 -10.11
C ALA A 84 1.96 5.64 -9.85
N THR A 85 2.85 6.09 -8.96
CA THR A 85 3.01 7.50 -8.65
C THR A 85 3.49 8.29 -9.87
N LYS A 86 4.45 7.75 -10.62
CA LYS A 86 4.92 8.39 -11.85
C LYS A 86 3.82 8.52 -12.88
N LYS A 87 3.00 7.48 -13.05
CA LYS A 87 1.85 7.53 -13.96
C LYS A 87 0.88 8.63 -13.54
N PHE A 88 0.62 8.74 -12.25
CA PHE A 88 -0.26 9.77 -11.72
C PHE A 88 0.31 11.17 -11.97
N ILE A 89 1.60 11.36 -11.69
CA ILE A 89 2.28 12.66 -11.93
C ILE A 89 2.17 13.05 -13.39
N ASN A 90 2.43 12.11 -14.31
CA ASN A 90 2.37 12.39 -15.74
C ASN A 90 0.96 12.84 -16.16
N ARG A 91 -0.08 12.18 -15.65
CA ARG A 91 -1.46 12.56 -15.94
C ARG A 91 -1.79 13.92 -15.34
N PHE A 92 -1.35 14.18 -14.13
CA PHE A 92 -1.58 15.46 -13.45
C PHE A 92 -0.92 16.61 -14.20
N GLU A 93 0.34 16.44 -14.61
CA GLU A 93 1.08 17.47 -15.38
C GLU A 93 0.40 17.73 -16.72
N LEU A 94 -0.06 16.69 -17.40
CA LEU A 94 -0.78 16.84 -18.65
C LEU A 94 -2.07 17.63 -18.47
N GLN A 95 -2.81 17.34 -17.41
CA GLN A 95 -4.04 18.06 -17.09
C GLN A 95 -3.77 19.52 -16.77
N GLU A 96 -2.68 19.81 -16.05
CA GLU A 96 -2.27 21.19 -15.76
C GLU A 96 -1.93 21.94 -17.04
N GLN A 97 -1.21 21.31 -17.96
CA GLN A 97 -0.86 21.91 -19.25
C GLN A 97 -2.11 22.23 -20.07
N MET A 98 -3.06 21.30 -20.09
CA MET A 98 -4.32 21.49 -20.82
C MET A 98 -5.16 22.61 -20.21
N ALA A 99 -5.21 22.71 -18.88
CA ALA A 99 -5.91 23.78 -18.20
C ALA A 99 -5.24 25.14 -18.48
N SER A 100 -3.91 25.18 -18.48
CA SER A 100 -3.14 26.40 -18.79
C SER A 100 -3.40 26.89 -20.20
N VAL A 101 -3.41 25.99 -21.18
CA VAL A 101 -3.71 26.32 -22.57
C VAL A 101 -5.14 26.85 -22.68
N LYS A 102 -6.07 26.24 -21.99
CA LYS A 102 -7.49 26.64 -22.00
C LYS A 102 -7.66 28.05 -21.41
N ASP A 103 -6.93 28.35 -20.34
CA ASP A 103 -6.98 29.66 -19.69
C ASP A 103 -6.34 30.73 -20.54
N ALA A 104 -5.39 30.39 -21.41
CA ALA A 104 -4.70 31.31 -22.30
C ALA A 104 -5.55 31.71 -23.53
N GLU A 105 -6.60 30.99 -23.81
CA GLU A 105 -7.53 31.27 -24.89
C GLU A 105 -8.62 32.25 -24.44
#